data_c827088b71587fcfa3558e116cc3b67a
#
_entry.id   c827088b71587fcfa3558e116cc3b67a
#
_cell.length_a   1.000
_cell.length_b   1.000
_cell.length_c   1.000
_cell.angle_alpha   90.00
_cell.angle_beta   90.00
_cell.angle_gamma   90.00
#
_symmetry.space_group_name_H-M   'P 1'
#
loop_
_entity.id
_entity.type
_entity.pdbx_description
1 polymer ?
#
loop_
_entity_poly.entity_id
_entity_poly.type
_entity_poly.pdbx_seq_one_letter_code
_entity_poly.pdbx_strand_id
1 'polypeptide(L)'
;MKYIITLMLGCSLMAQQAKSDIDTLTVNTVTLESVTVSALRAKENTPMAFTNISKEELEKQNLGKDLPVLLRFLPNVVTTSDAGAGVGYTGIRVRGSDATRVNVTINGIAYNDAESHNTFWVDLPDFASSVDNLQLQRGVGTSTNGAAAFGASINLETDKASEKSYAQLASSVGSFSTLKNTIKFSTGISESGFEFSGRLSNISSDGYVDRASSNLKAYFLQGTYNTNNTKIKALTFGGHELTYQAWYGVDPATLASKRTYNPAGEQYDEDGNLQGYYDNQVDNYKQDHTQLHIEQRLSNNARLSLGLNYTCLLYTSDAADE
;
A
#
# COMPACT_ATOMS: atom_id res chain seq x y z
N MET A 1 -3.10 -9.22 -36.17
CA MET A 1 -1.77 -8.92 -35.61
C MET A 1 -0.97 -7.84 -36.34
N LYS A 2 -1.24 -7.49 -37.58
CA LYS A 2 -0.50 -6.42 -38.33
C LYS A 2 -0.93 -4.98 -38.01
N TYR A 3 -2.10 -4.75 -37.43
CA TYR A 3 -2.62 -3.40 -37.15
C TYR A 3 -2.29 -2.85 -35.77
N ILE A 4 -1.85 -3.70 -34.85
CA ILE A 4 -1.46 -3.28 -33.45
C ILE A 4 -0.05 -2.66 -33.45
N ILE A 5 0.83 -3.11 -34.31
CA ILE A 5 2.21 -2.59 -34.41
C ILE A 5 2.25 -1.19 -35.03
N THR A 6 1.32 -0.86 -35.93
CA THR A 6 1.27 0.46 -36.56
C THR A 6 0.75 1.55 -35.64
N LEU A 7 -0.06 1.22 -34.62
CA LEU A 7 -0.56 2.19 -33.65
C LEU A 7 0.52 2.56 -32.59
N MET A 8 1.45 1.66 -32.29
CA MET A 8 2.56 1.94 -31.34
C MET A 8 3.66 2.82 -31.94
N LEU A 9 3.84 2.83 -33.26
CA LEU A 9 4.83 3.70 -33.91
C LEU A 9 4.31 5.14 -34.15
N GLY A 10 2.99 5.35 -34.08
CA GLY A 10 2.39 6.69 -34.26
C GLY A 10 2.50 7.59 -33.04
N CYS A 11 2.62 7.04 -31.82
CA CYS A 11 2.74 7.81 -30.58
C CYS A 11 4.17 8.31 -30.28
N SER A 12 5.18 7.78 -30.94
CA SER A 12 6.57 8.18 -30.67
C SER A 12 7.03 9.42 -31.44
N LEU A 13 6.24 9.97 -32.36
CA LEU A 13 6.63 11.12 -33.22
C LEU A 13 6.04 12.47 -32.79
N MET A 14 5.19 12.53 -31.74
CA MET A 14 4.60 13.80 -31.26
C MET A 14 5.22 14.35 -29.96
N ALA A 15 6.26 13.72 -29.43
CA ALA A 15 6.90 14.15 -28.18
C ALA A 15 8.14 15.04 -28.36
N GLN A 16 8.39 15.53 -29.56
CA GLN A 16 9.57 16.36 -29.81
C GLN A 16 9.16 17.69 -30.47
N GLN A 17 8.67 18.65 -29.66
CA GLN A 17 8.92 20.10 -29.82
C GLN A 17 8.01 20.91 -28.87
N ALA A 18 8.50 21.22 -27.69
CA ALA A 18 8.13 22.46 -26.97
C ALA A 18 9.28 22.78 -25.98
N LYS A 19 10.37 23.33 -26.49
CA LYS A 19 11.24 24.16 -25.68
C LYS A 19 10.61 25.54 -25.65
N SER A 20 9.94 25.90 -24.56
CA SER A 20 9.68 27.29 -24.22
C SER A 20 10.49 27.62 -22.99
N ASP A 21 11.42 28.54 -23.13
CA ASP A 21 12.09 29.19 -22.01
C ASP A 21 11.02 29.93 -21.21
N ILE A 22 10.60 29.33 -20.09
CA ILE A 22 9.79 30.00 -19.08
C ILE A 22 10.73 30.36 -17.96
N ASP A 23 10.95 31.66 -17.81
CA ASP A 23 11.61 32.29 -16.66
C ASP A 23 10.98 31.70 -15.38
N THR A 24 11.74 30.89 -14.66
CA THR A 24 11.33 30.29 -13.41
C THR A 24 11.35 31.37 -12.33
N LEU A 25 10.19 31.96 -12.07
CA LEU A 25 9.93 32.59 -10.78
C LEU A 25 10.03 31.47 -9.73
N THR A 26 11.14 31.41 -9.01
CA THR A 26 11.29 30.54 -7.83
C THR A 26 10.35 31.06 -6.75
N VAL A 27 9.12 30.55 -6.75
CA VAL A 27 8.26 30.66 -5.60
C VAL A 27 8.88 29.79 -4.51
N ASN A 28 9.50 30.40 -3.50
CA ASN A 28 9.90 29.71 -2.28
C ASN A 28 8.62 29.23 -1.57
N THR A 29 8.10 28.08 -1.99
CA THR A 29 7.05 27.38 -1.27
C THR A 29 7.67 26.82 -0.01
N VAL A 30 7.48 27.50 1.12
CA VAL A 30 7.72 26.91 2.44
C VAL A 30 6.74 25.74 2.56
N THR A 31 7.22 24.53 2.29
CA THR A 31 6.45 23.32 2.51
C THR A 31 6.17 23.21 4.00
N LEU A 32 4.91 23.45 4.38
CA LEU A 32 4.44 23.17 5.73
C LEU A 32 4.50 21.64 5.93
N GLU A 33 5.41 21.16 6.78
CA GLU A 33 5.35 19.77 7.23
C GLU A 33 4.03 19.54 7.99
N SER A 34 3.41 18.40 7.75
CA SER A 34 2.20 18.00 8.47
C SER A 34 2.49 17.87 9.96
N VAL A 35 1.82 18.68 10.78
CA VAL A 35 2.01 18.69 12.24
C VAL A 35 1.64 17.34 12.84
N THR A 36 0.58 16.71 12.36
CA THR A 36 0.10 15.41 12.84
C THR A 36 1.13 14.31 12.56
N VAL A 37 1.65 14.23 11.35
CA VAL A 37 2.67 13.24 10.97
C VAL A 37 3.96 13.49 11.74
N SER A 38 4.39 14.74 11.86
CA SER A 38 5.60 15.12 12.61
C SER A 38 5.51 14.79 14.11
N ALA A 39 4.31 14.81 14.71
CA ALA A 39 4.09 14.48 16.11
C ALA A 39 4.20 12.96 16.39
N LEU A 40 3.86 12.13 15.41
CA LEU A 40 3.91 10.66 15.54
C LEU A 40 5.30 10.08 15.25
N ARG A 41 6.16 10.82 14.55
CA ARG A 41 7.45 10.32 14.08
C ARG A 41 8.58 10.54 15.09
N ALA A 42 9.41 9.53 15.22
CA ALA A 42 10.66 9.62 15.93
C ALA A 42 11.64 10.54 15.19
N LYS A 43 12.37 11.34 15.93
CA LYS A 43 13.45 12.22 15.47
C LYS A 43 14.78 11.72 16.02
N GLU A 44 15.91 12.21 15.52
CA GLU A 44 17.24 11.80 15.93
C GLU A 44 17.49 11.90 17.45
N ASN A 45 16.83 12.85 18.09
CA ASN A 45 16.91 13.03 19.55
C ASN A 45 15.88 12.19 20.34
N THR A 46 15.04 11.38 19.65
CA THR A 46 14.07 10.49 20.31
C THR A 46 14.78 9.21 20.76
N PRO A 47 14.67 8.80 22.03
CA PRO A 47 15.36 7.62 22.55
C PRO A 47 14.69 6.31 22.12
N MET A 48 14.53 6.09 20.83
CA MET A 48 13.97 4.87 20.24
C MET A 48 14.65 4.50 18.93
N ALA A 49 14.65 3.21 18.61
CA ALA A 49 15.19 2.71 17.35
C ALA A 49 14.16 2.88 16.25
N PHE A 50 14.50 3.60 15.20
CA PHE A 50 13.65 3.77 14.02
C PHE A 50 14.46 3.67 12.72
N THR A 51 13.76 3.50 11.62
CA THR A 51 14.31 3.56 10.26
C THR A 51 13.35 4.33 9.38
N ASN A 52 13.86 5.31 8.66
CA ASN A 52 13.13 5.98 7.60
C ASN A 52 13.46 5.29 6.27
N ILE A 53 12.45 5.17 5.41
CA ILE A 53 12.59 4.65 4.04
C ILE A 53 11.99 5.69 3.13
N SER A 54 12.78 6.17 2.19
CA SER A 54 12.36 7.16 1.20
C SER A 54 11.52 6.53 0.09
N LYS A 55 10.85 7.38 -0.68
CA LYS A 55 10.13 6.98 -1.88
C LYS A 55 11.03 6.24 -2.87
N GLU A 56 12.23 6.75 -3.09
CA GLU A 56 13.20 6.19 -4.04
C GLU A 56 13.66 4.78 -3.61
N GLU A 57 13.79 4.55 -2.31
CA GLU A 57 14.13 3.23 -1.76
C GLU A 57 12.96 2.25 -1.91
N LEU A 58 11.73 2.70 -1.66
CA LEU A 58 10.52 1.89 -1.87
C LEU A 58 10.35 1.55 -3.36
N GLU A 59 10.46 2.52 -4.25
CA GLU A 59 10.28 2.32 -5.70
C GLU A 59 11.25 1.29 -6.29
N LYS A 60 12.52 1.28 -5.84
CA LYS A 60 13.52 0.30 -6.30
C LYS A 60 13.14 -1.15 -5.99
N GLN A 61 12.36 -1.38 -4.93
CA GLN A 61 11.99 -2.71 -4.47
C GLN A 61 10.53 -3.07 -4.81
N ASN A 62 9.72 -2.09 -5.21
CA ASN A 62 8.29 -2.26 -5.45
C ASN A 62 8.00 -2.89 -6.82
N LEU A 63 8.38 -4.14 -6.98
CA LEU A 63 8.21 -4.94 -8.20
C LEU A 63 6.95 -5.82 -8.19
N GLY A 64 5.94 -5.50 -7.37
CA GLY A 64 4.67 -6.22 -7.30
C GLY A 64 4.48 -7.03 -6.02
N LYS A 65 5.30 -6.79 -5.00
CA LYS A 65 5.16 -7.40 -3.67
C LYS A 65 4.47 -6.44 -2.71
N ASP A 66 3.79 -7.00 -1.71
CA ASP A 66 3.12 -6.24 -0.68
C ASP A 66 4.10 -5.51 0.24
N LEU A 67 3.60 -4.46 0.89
CA LEU A 67 4.42 -3.59 1.72
C LEU A 67 5.22 -4.32 2.81
N PRO A 68 4.70 -5.31 3.57
CA PRO A 68 5.48 -6.08 4.52
C PRO A 68 6.74 -6.68 3.91
N VAL A 69 6.63 -7.23 2.70
CA VAL A 69 7.75 -7.91 2.02
C VAL A 69 8.84 -6.92 1.62
N LEU A 70 8.49 -5.67 1.33
CA LEU A 70 9.47 -4.60 1.07
C LEU A 70 10.29 -4.26 2.32
N LEU A 71 9.72 -4.48 3.51
CA LEU A 71 10.36 -4.19 4.80
C LEU A 71 11.20 -5.35 5.35
N ARG A 72 11.22 -6.51 4.70
CA ARG A 72 11.89 -7.74 5.19
C ARG A 72 13.39 -7.61 5.45
N PHE A 73 14.05 -6.65 4.81
CA PHE A 73 15.49 -6.42 4.98
C PHE A 73 15.82 -5.51 6.15
N LEU A 74 14.82 -4.94 6.81
CA LEU A 74 15.02 -4.11 7.98
C LEU A 74 15.38 -4.96 9.21
N PRO A 75 16.23 -4.46 10.10
CA PRO A 75 16.55 -5.17 11.33
C PRO A 75 15.32 -5.54 12.16
N ASN A 76 15.28 -6.76 12.68
CA ASN A 76 14.22 -7.30 13.54
C ASN A 76 12.82 -7.39 12.87
N VAL A 77 12.77 -7.41 11.55
CA VAL A 77 11.54 -7.62 10.77
C VAL A 77 11.53 -9.04 10.23
N VAL A 78 10.42 -9.73 10.43
CA VAL A 78 10.12 -11.04 9.82
C VAL A 78 8.78 -10.91 9.09
N THR A 79 8.73 -11.39 7.87
CA THR A 79 7.52 -11.32 7.03
C THR A 79 7.05 -12.72 6.66
N THR A 80 5.74 -12.86 6.49
CA THR A 80 5.09 -14.08 6.03
C THR A 80 4.33 -13.82 4.74
N SER A 81 4.07 -14.87 3.98
CA SER A 81 3.23 -14.84 2.78
C SER A 81 2.55 -16.20 2.66
N ASP A 82 1.23 -16.22 2.71
CA ASP A 82 0.44 -17.44 2.68
C ASP A 82 0.54 -18.12 1.30
N ALA A 83 0.44 -17.33 0.24
CA ALA A 83 0.67 -17.80 -1.12
C ALA A 83 2.15 -18.08 -1.45
N GLY A 84 3.09 -17.69 -0.58
CA GLY A 84 4.53 -17.87 -0.75
C GLY A 84 5.19 -16.99 -1.81
N ALA A 85 4.42 -16.17 -2.54
CA ALA A 85 4.90 -15.29 -3.60
C ALA A 85 5.16 -13.85 -3.12
N GLY A 86 4.73 -13.49 -1.92
CA GLY A 86 4.80 -12.12 -1.39
C GLY A 86 3.75 -11.19 -1.97
N VAL A 87 2.66 -11.75 -2.49
CA VAL A 87 1.46 -11.09 -3.01
C VAL A 87 0.25 -11.75 -2.34
N GLY A 88 -0.79 -10.97 -2.05
CA GLY A 88 -1.99 -11.45 -1.39
C GLY A 88 -1.89 -11.35 0.14
N TYR A 89 -2.20 -12.41 0.86
CA TYR A 89 -2.07 -12.41 2.32
C TYR A 89 -0.62 -12.43 2.75
N THR A 90 -0.16 -11.31 3.27
CA THR A 90 1.18 -11.13 3.82
C THR A 90 1.13 -10.55 5.22
N GLY A 91 2.07 -10.94 6.05
CA GLY A 91 2.16 -10.49 7.44
C GLY A 91 3.52 -9.92 7.79
N ILE A 92 3.57 -9.18 8.89
CA ILE A 92 4.80 -8.61 9.45
C ILE A 92 4.88 -8.87 10.96
N ARG A 93 6.05 -9.24 11.43
CA ARG A 93 6.41 -9.29 12.84
C ARG A 93 7.62 -8.41 13.08
N VAL A 94 7.61 -7.66 14.17
CA VAL A 94 8.71 -6.78 14.52
C VAL A 94 9.16 -7.10 15.94
N ARG A 95 10.44 -7.43 16.14
CA ARG A 95 10.99 -7.88 17.43
C ARG A 95 10.22 -9.06 18.02
N GLY A 96 9.70 -9.96 17.19
CA GLY A 96 8.90 -11.11 17.63
C GLY A 96 7.45 -10.81 17.99
N SER A 97 7.04 -9.54 18.03
CA SER A 97 5.63 -9.17 18.24
C SER A 97 4.81 -9.48 17.00
N ASP A 98 3.61 -9.99 17.20
CA ASP A 98 2.66 -10.26 16.12
C ASP A 98 2.05 -8.98 15.51
N ALA A 99 1.33 -9.13 14.41
CA ALA A 99 0.78 -8.01 13.65
C ALA A 99 -0.24 -7.18 14.45
N THR A 100 -0.96 -7.77 15.42
CA THR A 100 -1.94 -7.06 16.27
C THR A 100 -1.27 -6.08 17.25
N ARG A 101 0.07 -6.14 17.36
CA ARG A 101 0.90 -5.27 18.21
C ARG A 101 1.79 -4.34 17.40
N VAL A 102 1.50 -4.21 16.12
CA VAL A 102 2.16 -3.28 15.21
C VAL A 102 1.13 -2.24 14.79
N ASN A 103 1.30 -1.01 15.29
CA ASN A 103 0.45 0.12 14.90
C ASN A 103 0.81 0.58 13.49
N VAL A 104 -0.19 0.79 12.66
CA VAL A 104 -0.02 1.33 11.31
C VAL A 104 -0.82 2.61 11.19
N THR A 105 -0.19 3.67 10.70
CA THR A 105 -0.86 4.94 10.42
C THR A 105 -0.61 5.37 8.99
N ILE A 106 -1.64 5.96 8.37
CA ILE A 106 -1.56 6.60 7.06
C ILE A 106 -1.88 8.08 7.25
N ASN A 107 -0.91 8.96 6.97
CA ASN A 107 -0.98 10.40 7.20
C ASN A 107 -1.35 10.77 8.66
N GLY A 108 -0.93 9.92 9.61
CA GLY A 108 -1.22 10.14 11.03
C GLY A 108 -2.57 9.61 11.51
N ILE A 109 -3.38 9.01 10.65
CA ILE A 109 -4.64 8.34 10.99
C ILE A 109 -4.38 6.84 11.14
N ALA A 110 -4.87 6.24 12.23
CA ALA A 110 -4.74 4.80 12.48
C ALA A 110 -5.44 4.00 11.38
N TYR A 111 -4.77 2.97 10.90
CA TYR A 111 -5.25 2.09 9.83
C TYR A 111 -5.61 0.69 10.35
N ASN A 112 -5.05 0.26 11.48
CA ASN A 112 -5.39 -1.04 12.06
C ASN A 112 -6.90 -1.22 12.16
N ASP A 113 -7.36 -2.40 11.83
CA ASP A 113 -8.75 -2.80 11.99
C ASP A 113 -9.20 -2.65 13.46
N ALA A 114 -10.38 -2.09 13.67
CA ALA A 114 -10.86 -1.71 15.01
C ALA A 114 -11.23 -2.93 15.87
N GLU A 115 -11.55 -4.07 15.27
CA GLU A 115 -11.97 -5.29 15.97
C GLU A 115 -10.79 -6.22 16.22
N SER A 116 -10.07 -6.60 15.17
CA SER A 116 -8.93 -7.54 15.24
C SER A 116 -7.61 -6.88 15.67
N HIS A 117 -7.51 -5.56 15.59
CA HIS A 117 -6.26 -4.77 15.75
C HIS A 117 -5.17 -5.12 14.73
N ASN A 118 -5.50 -5.93 13.74
CA ASN A 118 -4.57 -6.34 12.70
C ASN A 118 -4.50 -5.31 11.55
N THR A 119 -3.56 -5.49 10.65
CA THR A 119 -3.50 -4.80 9.36
C THR A 119 -3.49 -5.82 8.26
N PHE A 120 -4.55 -5.84 7.46
CA PHE A 120 -4.66 -6.69 6.29
C PHE A 120 -4.03 -5.97 5.09
N TRP A 121 -2.78 -6.34 4.78
CA TRP A 121 -2.01 -5.67 3.74
C TRP A 121 -2.52 -5.97 2.33
N VAL A 122 -3.24 -7.07 2.19
CA VAL A 122 -3.92 -7.46 0.95
C VAL A 122 -4.94 -6.41 0.50
N ASP A 123 -5.52 -5.64 1.45
CA ASP A 123 -6.47 -4.55 1.17
C ASP A 123 -5.79 -3.25 0.73
N LEU A 124 -4.46 -3.20 0.77
CA LEU A 124 -3.63 -2.10 0.32
C LEU A 124 -2.72 -2.48 -0.86
N PRO A 125 -3.26 -3.04 -1.97
CA PRO A 125 -2.43 -3.47 -3.08
C PRO A 125 -1.64 -2.29 -3.66
N ASP A 126 -0.35 -2.53 -3.91
CA ASP A 126 0.55 -1.52 -4.47
C ASP A 126 0.57 -0.18 -3.73
N PHE A 127 0.20 -0.16 -2.45
CA PHE A 127 0.14 1.10 -1.70
C PHE A 127 1.49 1.81 -1.62
N ALA A 128 2.59 1.04 -1.61
CA ALA A 128 3.95 1.57 -1.66
C ALA A 128 4.20 2.53 -2.84
N SER A 129 3.48 2.36 -3.95
CA SER A 129 3.54 3.29 -5.09
C SER A 129 2.94 4.68 -4.81
N SER A 130 2.17 4.84 -3.73
CA SER A 130 1.58 6.12 -3.30
C SER A 130 2.17 6.64 -1.99
N VAL A 131 3.28 6.05 -1.52
CA VAL A 131 3.98 6.44 -0.28
C VAL A 131 5.17 7.32 -0.63
N ASP A 132 5.22 8.52 -0.07
CA ASP A 132 6.35 9.45 -0.15
C ASP A 132 7.49 9.00 0.77
N ASN A 133 7.15 8.61 1.97
CA ASN A 133 8.10 8.07 2.92
C ASN A 133 7.40 7.20 3.99
N LEU A 134 8.16 6.30 4.56
CA LEU A 134 7.74 5.39 5.61
C LEU A 134 8.73 5.45 6.77
N GLN A 135 8.22 5.47 8.00
CA GLN A 135 9.04 5.28 9.18
C GLN A 135 8.60 4.05 9.94
N LEU A 136 9.53 3.12 10.17
CA LEU A 136 9.36 1.98 11.09
C LEU A 136 10.02 2.33 12.43
N GLN A 137 9.22 2.44 13.48
CA GLN A 137 9.67 2.57 14.87
C GLN A 137 9.59 1.19 15.53
N ARG A 138 10.63 0.78 16.26
CA ARG A 138 10.73 -0.56 16.86
C ARG A 138 10.61 -0.50 18.36
N GLY A 139 9.67 -1.25 18.91
CA GLY A 139 9.34 -1.30 20.34
C GLY A 139 8.15 -0.40 20.66
N VAL A 140 7.95 -0.15 21.94
CA VAL A 140 6.86 0.71 22.43
C VAL A 140 7.01 2.11 21.82
N GLY A 141 5.97 2.54 21.11
CA GLY A 141 5.92 3.87 20.52
C GLY A 141 5.77 4.98 21.56
N THR A 142 5.75 6.23 21.09
CA THR A 142 5.35 7.38 21.92
C THR A 142 3.86 7.27 22.26
N SER A 143 3.40 7.97 23.29
CA SER A 143 1.98 8.00 23.68
C SER A 143 1.04 8.51 22.57
N THR A 144 1.59 9.12 21.54
CA THR A 144 0.86 9.63 20.37
C THR A 144 0.54 8.54 19.33
N ASN A 145 1.18 7.37 19.38
CA ASN A 145 1.01 6.33 18.36
C ASN A 145 -0.31 5.54 18.48
N GLY A 146 -1.05 5.65 19.58
CA GLY A 146 -2.36 5.02 19.71
C GLY A 146 -2.30 3.51 20.01
N ALA A 147 -3.40 2.81 19.66
CA ALA A 147 -3.55 1.38 19.89
C ALA A 147 -2.53 0.55 19.10
N ALA A 148 -2.25 -0.67 19.58
CA ALA A 148 -1.32 -1.63 18.97
C ALA A 148 0.16 -1.18 18.89
N ALA A 149 0.56 -0.01 19.39
CA ALA A 149 1.92 0.51 19.35
C ALA A 149 2.85 -0.11 20.41
N PHE A 150 2.73 -1.41 20.66
CA PHE A 150 3.54 -2.13 21.65
C PHE A 150 4.80 -2.74 21.05
N GLY A 151 4.67 -3.40 19.90
CA GLY A 151 5.79 -4.07 19.22
C GLY A 151 6.53 -3.15 18.28
N ALA A 152 5.77 -2.37 17.52
CA ALA A 152 6.29 -1.40 16.56
C ALA A 152 5.21 -0.39 16.14
N SER A 153 5.65 0.66 15.43
CA SER A 153 4.76 1.57 14.70
C SER A 153 5.29 1.79 13.28
N ILE A 154 4.41 1.66 12.29
CA ILE A 154 4.67 1.93 10.89
C ILE A 154 3.89 3.19 10.51
N ASN A 155 4.60 4.26 10.21
CA ASN A 155 3.99 5.54 9.86
C ASN A 155 4.22 5.81 8.36
N LEU A 156 3.14 5.72 7.57
CA LEU A 156 3.12 5.96 6.14
C LEU A 156 2.70 7.41 5.86
N GLU A 157 3.44 8.10 5.05
CA GLU A 157 3.06 9.39 4.49
C GLU A 157 2.81 9.22 3.00
N THR A 158 1.63 9.60 2.53
CA THR A 158 1.28 9.50 1.11
C THR A 158 1.94 10.61 0.30
N ASP A 159 2.02 10.40 -1.02
CA ASP A 159 2.63 11.33 -1.97
C ASP A 159 2.30 12.80 -1.64
N LYS A 160 3.31 13.65 -1.74
CA LYS A 160 3.18 15.11 -1.70
C LYS A 160 2.66 15.62 -3.05
N ALA A 161 2.13 16.85 -3.04
CA ALA A 161 1.77 17.51 -4.28
C ALA A 161 3.00 17.66 -5.20
N SER A 162 2.85 17.30 -6.46
CA SER A 162 3.90 17.40 -7.46
C SER A 162 3.98 18.82 -8.03
N GLU A 163 5.18 19.37 -8.14
CA GLU A 163 5.39 20.67 -8.79
C GLU A 163 5.07 20.63 -10.30
N LYS A 164 5.30 19.49 -10.94
CA LYS A 164 5.14 19.30 -12.39
C LYS A 164 4.08 18.26 -12.70
N SER A 165 3.36 18.49 -13.79
CA SER A 165 2.49 17.46 -14.35
C SER A 165 3.29 16.27 -14.86
N TYR A 166 2.77 15.06 -14.63
CA TYR A 166 3.36 13.83 -15.16
C TYR A 166 2.30 12.75 -15.39
N ALA A 167 2.64 11.80 -16.23
CA ALA A 167 1.98 10.52 -16.35
C ALA A 167 3.08 9.44 -16.42
N GLN A 168 2.91 8.38 -15.64
CA GLN A 168 3.85 7.29 -15.51
C GLN A 168 3.13 5.96 -15.66
N LEU A 169 3.70 5.06 -16.46
CA LEU A 169 3.30 3.66 -16.55
C LEU A 169 4.46 2.81 -16.03
N ALA A 170 4.16 1.94 -15.08
CA ALA A 170 5.12 0.98 -14.55
C ALA A 170 4.54 -0.44 -14.66
N SER A 171 5.32 -1.35 -15.24
CA SER A 171 4.94 -2.76 -15.34
C SER A 171 6.11 -3.62 -14.87
N SER A 172 5.80 -4.69 -14.15
CA SER A 172 6.80 -5.68 -13.74
C SER A 172 6.25 -7.10 -13.88
N VAL A 173 7.16 -8.03 -14.13
CA VAL A 173 6.88 -9.47 -14.22
C VAL A 173 7.78 -10.21 -13.25
N GLY A 174 7.27 -11.28 -12.66
CA GLY A 174 8.01 -12.06 -11.67
C GLY A 174 7.69 -13.56 -11.74
N SER A 175 8.27 -14.32 -10.81
CA SER A 175 7.98 -15.74 -10.63
C SER A 175 6.49 -15.95 -10.30
N PHE A 176 5.99 -17.15 -10.56
CA PHE A 176 4.60 -17.54 -10.30
C PHE A 176 3.59 -16.68 -11.08
N SER A 177 3.91 -16.42 -12.35
CA SER A 177 3.09 -15.55 -13.24
C SER A 177 2.77 -14.17 -12.63
N THR A 178 3.59 -13.70 -11.69
CA THR A 178 3.33 -12.40 -11.05
C THR A 178 3.46 -11.30 -12.08
N LEU A 179 2.39 -10.53 -12.24
CA LEU A 179 2.31 -9.37 -13.13
C LEU A 179 1.77 -8.19 -12.34
N LYS A 180 2.47 -7.06 -12.40
CA LYS A 180 2.01 -5.77 -11.88
C LYS A 180 1.93 -4.76 -12.99
N ASN A 181 0.85 -3.99 -13.01
CA ASN A 181 0.69 -2.83 -13.86
C ASN A 181 0.18 -1.66 -13.03
N THR A 182 0.84 -0.52 -13.13
CA THR A 182 0.50 0.68 -12.38
C THR A 182 0.55 1.89 -13.28
N ILE A 183 -0.51 2.70 -13.24
CA ILE A 183 -0.57 4.01 -13.89
C ILE A 183 -0.63 5.06 -12.79
N LYS A 184 0.26 6.06 -12.85
CA LYS A 184 0.25 7.24 -11.96
C LYS A 184 0.19 8.50 -12.78
N PHE A 185 -0.46 9.53 -12.26
CA PHE A 185 -0.51 10.84 -12.88
C PHE A 185 -0.60 11.95 -11.84
N SER A 186 -0.18 13.14 -12.24
CA SER A 186 -0.42 14.39 -11.51
C SER A 186 -0.62 15.53 -12.50
N THR A 187 -1.47 16.48 -12.14
CA THR A 187 -1.65 17.73 -12.90
C THR A 187 -0.50 18.71 -12.68
N GLY A 188 0.30 18.50 -11.65
CA GLY A 188 1.20 19.51 -11.11
C GLY A 188 0.43 20.58 -10.32
N ILE A 189 1.15 21.32 -9.49
CA ILE A 189 0.58 22.44 -8.72
C ILE A 189 0.29 23.61 -9.68
N SER A 190 -0.98 24.05 -9.69
CA SER A 190 -1.41 25.23 -10.45
C SER A 190 -0.98 26.53 -9.76
N GLU A 191 -1.04 27.66 -10.45
CA GLU A 191 -0.78 29.00 -9.88
C GLU A 191 -1.71 29.32 -8.70
N SER A 192 -2.92 28.76 -8.69
CA SER A 192 -3.87 28.91 -7.58
C SER A 192 -3.61 27.95 -6.41
N GLY A 193 -2.57 27.11 -6.47
CA GLY A 193 -2.17 26.20 -5.41
C GLY A 193 -2.87 24.84 -5.41
N PHE A 194 -3.66 24.50 -6.43
CA PHE A 194 -4.33 23.22 -6.56
C PHE A 194 -3.48 22.21 -7.32
N GLU A 195 -3.53 20.94 -6.87
CA GLU A 195 -3.00 19.78 -7.58
C GLU A 195 -3.97 18.61 -7.43
N PHE A 196 -4.10 17.83 -8.49
CA PHE A 196 -4.81 16.56 -8.49
C PHE A 196 -3.91 15.46 -9.00
N SER A 197 -3.84 14.36 -8.27
CA SER A 197 -3.03 13.19 -8.61
C SER A 197 -3.77 11.89 -8.35
N GLY A 198 -3.30 10.83 -9.00
CA GLY A 198 -3.90 9.53 -8.83
C GLY A 198 -3.03 8.38 -9.29
N ARG A 199 -3.46 7.18 -8.86
CA ARG A 199 -2.87 5.90 -9.24
C ARG A 199 -3.97 4.86 -9.43
N LEU A 200 -3.80 4.03 -10.46
CA LEU A 200 -4.53 2.80 -10.66
C LEU A 200 -3.54 1.65 -10.78
N SER A 201 -3.80 0.55 -10.09
CA SER A 201 -2.91 -0.61 -10.07
C SER A 201 -3.69 -1.91 -10.22
N ASN A 202 -3.05 -2.88 -10.87
CA ASN A 202 -3.48 -4.27 -10.90
C ASN A 202 -2.26 -5.16 -10.65
N ILE A 203 -2.39 -6.11 -9.72
CA ILE A 203 -1.40 -7.14 -9.45
C ILE A 203 -2.09 -8.50 -9.54
N SER A 204 -1.49 -9.43 -10.26
CA SER A 204 -1.92 -10.83 -10.29
C SER A 204 -0.74 -11.75 -10.03
N SER A 205 -0.99 -12.91 -9.43
CA SER A 205 0.01 -13.96 -9.18
C SER A 205 -0.69 -15.31 -9.03
N ASP A 206 -0.06 -16.38 -9.50
CA ASP A 206 -0.54 -17.75 -9.27
C ASP A 206 -0.13 -18.29 -7.89
N GLY A 207 0.80 -17.59 -7.20
CA GLY A 207 1.36 -18.06 -5.94
C GLY A 207 2.38 -19.20 -6.09
N TYR A 208 3.18 -19.43 -5.03
CA TYR A 208 4.06 -20.59 -4.93
C TYR A 208 3.31 -21.84 -4.42
N VAL A 209 2.35 -21.62 -3.53
CA VAL A 209 1.51 -22.67 -2.95
C VAL A 209 0.44 -23.08 -3.97
N ASP A 210 0.05 -24.34 -4.03
CA ASP A 210 -0.92 -24.86 -5.00
C ASP A 210 -2.24 -24.07 -4.90
N ARG A 211 -2.77 -23.61 -6.05
CA ARG A 211 -4.03 -22.84 -6.18
C ARG A 211 -4.05 -21.46 -5.49
N ALA A 212 -2.95 -21.00 -4.88
CA ALA A 212 -2.90 -19.75 -4.11
C ALA A 212 -2.85 -18.49 -5.02
N SER A 213 -3.77 -18.42 -5.97
CA SER A 213 -3.87 -17.28 -6.88
C SER A 213 -4.33 -16.00 -6.17
N SER A 214 -3.84 -14.88 -6.63
CA SER A 214 -4.25 -13.54 -6.17
C SER A 214 -4.53 -12.63 -7.36
N ASN A 215 -5.62 -11.89 -7.31
CA ASN A 215 -5.97 -10.82 -8.25
C ASN A 215 -6.36 -9.58 -7.45
N LEU A 216 -5.49 -8.59 -7.47
CA LEU A 216 -5.58 -7.42 -6.62
C LEU A 216 -5.69 -6.17 -7.50
N LYS A 217 -6.71 -5.36 -7.26
CA LYS A 217 -6.93 -4.08 -7.92
C LYS A 217 -6.91 -2.97 -6.88
N ALA A 218 -6.31 -1.85 -7.20
CA ALA A 218 -6.27 -0.72 -6.29
C ALA A 218 -6.35 0.61 -7.02
N TYR A 219 -6.88 1.59 -6.31
CA TYR A 219 -6.85 2.98 -6.74
C TYR A 219 -6.37 3.89 -5.60
N PHE A 220 -5.86 5.04 -5.98
CA PHE A 220 -5.52 6.14 -5.08
C PHE A 220 -5.79 7.44 -5.82
N LEU A 221 -6.59 8.32 -5.26
CA LEU A 221 -6.88 9.65 -5.79
C LEU A 221 -6.64 10.68 -4.71
N GLN A 222 -6.02 11.78 -5.05
CA GLN A 222 -5.67 12.84 -4.12
C GLN A 222 -5.87 14.20 -4.76
N GLY A 223 -6.52 15.11 -4.02
CA GLY A 223 -6.55 16.53 -4.32
C GLY A 223 -5.86 17.33 -3.23
N THR A 224 -4.99 18.25 -3.58
CA THR A 224 -4.33 19.13 -2.62
C THR A 224 -4.58 20.59 -2.96
N TYR A 225 -4.67 21.42 -1.93
CA TYR A 225 -4.69 22.87 -2.02
C TYR A 225 -3.67 23.44 -1.04
N ASN A 226 -2.69 24.15 -1.56
CA ASN A 226 -1.59 24.68 -0.79
C ASN A 226 -1.47 26.19 -0.98
N THR A 227 -1.47 26.90 0.14
CA THR A 227 -1.15 28.33 0.23
C THR A 227 -0.11 28.57 1.32
N ASN A 228 0.30 29.81 1.52
CA ASN A 228 1.24 30.17 2.60
C ASN A 228 0.73 29.83 4.01
N ASN A 229 -0.59 29.81 4.20
CA ASN A 229 -1.19 29.64 5.53
C ASN A 229 -2.10 28.40 5.63
N THR A 230 -2.56 27.86 4.51
CA THR A 230 -3.55 26.78 4.49
C THR A 230 -3.04 25.64 3.62
N LYS A 231 -3.11 24.41 4.14
CA LYS A 231 -2.92 23.19 3.38
C LYS A 231 -4.14 22.31 3.57
N ILE A 232 -4.75 21.92 2.47
CA ILE A 232 -5.85 20.96 2.45
C ILE A 232 -5.40 19.78 1.59
N LYS A 233 -5.61 18.56 2.10
CA LYS A 233 -5.35 17.31 1.40
C LYS A 233 -6.56 16.43 1.57
N ALA A 234 -7.28 16.21 0.48
CA ALA A 234 -8.38 15.26 0.41
C ALA A 234 -7.92 14.07 -0.43
N LEU A 235 -8.08 12.87 0.08
CA LEU A 235 -7.69 11.65 -0.63
C LEU A 235 -8.70 10.54 -0.40
N THR A 236 -8.81 9.68 -1.43
CA THR A 236 -9.52 8.41 -1.34
C THR A 236 -8.67 7.32 -1.96
N PHE A 237 -8.66 6.18 -1.33
CA PHE A 237 -7.93 5.01 -1.81
C PHE A 237 -8.66 3.74 -1.41
N GLY A 238 -8.45 2.69 -2.17
CA GLY A 238 -9.07 1.42 -1.90
C GLY A 238 -8.42 0.27 -2.65
N GLY A 239 -8.76 -0.93 -2.20
CA GLY A 239 -8.38 -2.19 -2.80
C GLY A 239 -9.58 -3.10 -2.99
N HIS A 240 -9.48 -3.95 -4.00
CA HIS A 240 -10.35 -5.10 -4.20
C HIS A 240 -9.46 -6.30 -4.42
N GLU A 241 -9.60 -7.27 -3.54
CA GLU A 241 -8.91 -8.54 -3.63
C GLU A 241 -9.86 -9.68 -4.04
N LEU A 242 -9.30 -10.60 -4.79
CA LEU A 242 -9.83 -11.93 -5.01
C LEU A 242 -8.65 -12.89 -4.84
N THR A 243 -8.59 -13.58 -3.69
CA THR A 243 -7.47 -14.45 -3.33
C THR A 243 -7.98 -15.83 -2.96
N TYR A 244 -7.39 -16.87 -3.57
CA TYR A 244 -7.66 -18.24 -3.16
C TYR A 244 -7.00 -18.52 -1.82
N GLN A 245 -7.72 -19.15 -0.91
CA GLN A 245 -7.27 -19.39 0.46
C GLN A 245 -6.04 -20.31 0.51
N ALA A 246 -5.04 -19.93 1.30
CA ALA A 246 -3.78 -20.68 1.43
C ALA A 246 -3.16 -20.59 2.84
N TRP A 247 -3.92 -20.22 3.84
CA TRP A 247 -3.42 -19.95 5.21
C TRP A 247 -3.37 -21.16 6.15
N TYR A 248 -3.87 -22.33 5.73
CA TYR A 248 -4.00 -23.47 6.64
C TYR A 248 -2.66 -24.03 7.15
N GLY A 249 -1.57 -23.80 6.40
CA GLY A 249 -0.29 -24.40 6.70
C GLY A 249 -0.26 -25.90 6.45
N VAL A 250 0.89 -26.51 6.67
CA VAL A 250 1.11 -27.95 6.51
C VAL A 250 2.00 -28.49 7.63
N ASP A 251 1.84 -29.77 7.95
CA ASP A 251 2.71 -30.45 8.90
C ASP A 251 4.14 -30.68 8.31
N PRO A 252 5.16 -30.98 9.17
CA PRO A 252 6.52 -31.14 8.72
C PRO A 252 6.74 -32.27 7.70
N ALA A 253 5.96 -33.36 7.77
CA ALA A 253 6.09 -34.49 6.86
C ALA A 253 5.55 -34.15 5.47
N THR A 254 4.40 -33.48 5.42
CA THR A 254 3.83 -32.92 4.19
C THR A 254 4.76 -31.88 3.59
N LEU A 255 5.32 -30.98 4.40
CA LEU A 255 6.28 -29.97 3.93
C LEU A 255 7.53 -30.62 3.31
N ALA A 256 8.00 -31.72 3.85
CA ALA A 256 9.17 -32.43 3.33
C ALA A 256 8.89 -33.17 2.00
N SER A 257 7.66 -33.65 1.81
CA SER A 257 7.27 -34.47 0.63
C SER A 257 6.60 -33.61 -0.47
N LYS A 258 5.81 -32.62 -0.11
CA LYS A 258 5.02 -31.79 -1.04
C LYS A 258 4.94 -30.34 -0.55
N ARG A 259 5.99 -29.58 -0.79
CA ARG A 259 6.16 -28.21 -0.26
C ARG A 259 5.09 -27.20 -0.69
N THR A 260 4.44 -27.43 -1.82
CA THR A 260 3.42 -26.51 -2.37
C THR A 260 2.00 -26.92 -2.00
N TYR A 261 1.84 -27.99 -1.23
CA TYR A 261 0.52 -28.51 -0.88
C TYR A 261 -0.35 -27.48 -0.18
N ASN A 262 -1.60 -27.39 -0.64
CA ASN A 262 -2.64 -26.56 -0.07
C ASN A 262 -3.90 -27.42 0.17
N PRO A 263 -4.35 -27.60 1.40
CA PRO A 263 -5.56 -28.35 1.70
C PRO A 263 -6.85 -27.56 1.43
N ALA A 264 -6.75 -26.24 1.20
CA ALA A 264 -7.93 -25.42 0.95
C ALA A 264 -8.71 -25.89 -0.27
N GLY A 265 -10.02 -25.93 -0.14
CA GLY A 265 -10.94 -26.27 -1.21
C GLY A 265 -10.98 -27.76 -1.59
N GLU A 266 -10.36 -28.66 -0.85
CA GLU A 266 -10.43 -30.10 -1.13
C GLU A 266 -11.85 -30.63 -0.95
N GLN A 267 -12.31 -31.44 -1.93
CA GLN A 267 -13.60 -32.10 -1.94
C GLN A 267 -13.36 -33.62 -1.83
N TYR A 268 -14.03 -34.25 -0.86
CA TYR A 268 -13.94 -35.67 -0.62
C TYR A 268 -15.28 -36.38 -0.82
N ASP A 269 -15.25 -37.60 -1.31
CA ASP A 269 -16.43 -38.47 -1.33
C ASP A 269 -16.69 -39.10 0.06
N GLU A 270 -17.79 -39.87 0.18
CA GLU A 270 -18.16 -40.57 1.41
C GLU A 270 -17.13 -41.55 1.91
N ASP A 271 -16.29 -42.07 1.02
CA ASP A 271 -15.21 -43.01 1.31
C ASP A 271 -13.88 -42.30 1.66
N GLY A 272 -13.84 -40.99 1.64
CA GLY A 272 -12.68 -40.15 1.96
C GLY A 272 -11.67 -40.02 0.80
N ASN A 273 -12.08 -40.28 -0.44
CA ASN A 273 -11.21 -40.06 -1.61
C ASN A 273 -11.37 -38.67 -2.15
N LEU A 274 -10.25 -38.04 -2.46
CA LEU A 274 -10.24 -36.68 -3.05
C LEU A 274 -10.88 -36.68 -4.45
N GLN A 275 -11.93 -35.94 -4.63
CA GLN A 275 -12.69 -35.81 -5.88
C GLN A 275 -12.28 -34.57 -6.70
N GLY A 276 -11.82 -33.54 -6.04
CA GLY A 276 -11.47 -32.29 -6.69
C GLY A 276 -11.23 -31.14 -5.72
N TYR A 277 -11.40 -29.93 -6.21
CA TYR A 277 -11.23 -28.71 -5.43
C TYR A 277 -12.35 -27.73 -5.75
N TYR A 278 -12.81 -26.99 -4.74
CA TYR A 278 -13.71 -25.86 -4.96
C TYR A 278 -12.96 -24.72 -5.66
N ASP A 279 -13.51 -24.23 -6.78
CA ASP A 279 -12.94 -23.09 -7.49
C ASP A 279 -13.17 -21.78 -6.76
N ASN A 280 -14.22 -21.70 -5.94
CA ASN A 280 -14.64 -20.52 -5.21
C ASN A 280 -14.18 -20.50 -3.73
N GLN A 281 -13.18 -21.31 -3.36
CA GLN A 281 -12.54 -21.22 -2.03
C GLN A 281 -11.68 -19.95 -1.96
N VAL A 282 -12.32 -18.80 -2.10
CA VAL A 282 -11.69 -17.49 -2.25
C VAL A 282 -12.19 -16.49 -1.21
N ASP A 283 -11.33 -15.56 -0.86
CA ASP A 283 -11.75 -14.30 -0.27
C ASP A 283 -11.98 -13.27 -1.36
N ASN A 284 -13.10 -12.59 -1.25
CA ASN A 284 -13.50 -11.51 -2.13
C ASN A 284 -13.84 -10.30 -1.27
N TYR A 285 -12.85 -9.42 -1.09
CA TYR A 285 -12.91 -8.32 -0.15
C TYR A 285 -12.64 -6.99 -0.83
N LYS A 286 -13.39 -5.98 -0.49
CA LYS A 286 -13.22 -4.62 -0.96
C LYS A 286 -13.22 -3.64 0.21
N GLN A 287 -12.23 -2.76 0.25
CA GLN A 287 -12.12 -1.71 1.25
C GLN A 287 -11.84 -0.37 0.59
N ASP A 288 -12.60 0.64 0.99
CA ASP A 288 -12.46 2.02 0.53
C ASP A 288 -12.23 2.95 1.73
N HIS A 289 -11.26 3.85 1.62
CA HIS A 289 -10.90 4.85 2.62
C HIS A 289 -11.01 6.25 2.03
N THR A 290 -11.47 7.17 2.83
CA THR A 290 -11.46 8.61 2.49
C THR A 290 -10.88 9.38 3.67
N GLN A 291 -9.93 10.26 3.40
CA GLN A 291 -9.32 11.12 4.40
C GLN A 291 -9.39 12.58 3.96
N LEU A 292 -9.63 13.48 4.91
CA LEU A 292 -9.52 14.92 4.73
C LEU A 292 -8.60 15.47 5.81
N HIS A 293 -7.51 16.11 5.39
CA HIS A 293 -6.58 16.79 6.27
C HIS A 293 -6.61 18.29 5.98
N ILE A 294 -6.74 19.09 7.04
CA ILE A 294 -6.72 20.54 6.97
C ILE A 294 -5.67 21.03 7.96
N GLU A 295 -4.72 21.78 7.48
CA GLU A 295 -3.74 22.48 8.30
C GLU A 295 -3.84 23.99 8.04
N GLN A 296 -4.04 24.73 9.11
CA GLN A 296 -4.18 26.18 9.06
C GLN A 296 -3.18 26.85 10.00
N ARG A 297 -2.34 27.71 9.47
CA ARG A 297 -1.53 28.62 10.28
C ARG A 297 -2.43 29.76 10.76
N LEU A 298 -2.65 29.84 12.07
CA LEU A 298 -3.45 30.90 12.70
C LEU A 298 -2.58 32.14 13.05
N SER A 299 -1.33 31.88 13.42
CA SER A 299 -0.32 32.89 13.71
C SER A 299 1.08 32.32 13.54
N ASN A 300 2.12 33.10 13.82
CA ASN A 300 3.50 32.60 13.79
C ASN A 300 3.75 31.48 14.79
N ASN A 301 2.96 31.40 15.87
CA ASN A 301 3.15 30.46 16.97
C ASN A 301 1.97 29.48 17.14
N ALA A 302 0.93 29.58 16.29
CA ALA A 302 -0.26 28.73 16.41
C ALA A 302 -0.64 28.11 15.06
N ARG A 303 -0.85 26.80 15.06
CA ARG A 303 -1.37 26.02 13.92
C ARG A 303 -2.52 25.16 14.39
N LEU A 304 -3.53 25.05 13.54
CA LEU A 304 -4.64 24.12 13.68
C LEU A 304 -4.42 22.97 12.68
N SER A 305 -4.57 21.73 13.14
CA SER A 305 -4.57 20.54 12.30
C SER A 305 -5.83 19.74 12.58
N LEU A 306 -6.55 19.38 11.52
CA LEU A 306 -7.75 18.55 11.57
C LEU A 306 -7.57 17.39 10.58
N GLY A 307 -7.81 16.17 11.05
CA GLY A 307 -7.87 14.96 10.23
C GLY A 307 -9.23 14.30 10.40
N LEU A 308 -9.89 14.03 9.30
CA LEU A 308 -11.14 13.25 9.24
C LEU A 308 -10.89 11.99 8.42
N ASN A 309 -11.51 10.87 8.83
CA ASN A 309 -11.41 9.60 8.14
C ASN A 309 -12.77 8.92 8.07
N TYR A 310 -13.02 8.29 6.94
CA TYR A 310 -14.16 7.40 6.72
C TYR A 310 -13.68 6.14 6.02
N THR A 311 -14.10 4.97 6.53
CA THR A 311 -13.77 3.67 5.96
C THR A 311 -15.05 2.91 5.67
N CYS A 312 -15.13 2.33 4.48
CA CYS A 312 -16.23 1.46 4.05
C CYS A 312 -15.65 0.08 3.71
N LEU A 313 -16.28 -0.96 4.23
CA LEU A 313 -15.90 -2.35 4.05
C LEU A 313 -17.01 -3.09 3.34
N LEU A 314 -16.67 -3.91 2.35
CA LEU A 314 -17.54 -4.89 1.74
C LEU A 314 -16.79 -6.22 1.69
N TYR A 315 -17.24 -7.16 2.48
CA TYR A 315 -16.74 -8.53 2.50
C TYR A 315 -17.81 -9.48 1.99
N THR A 316 -17.47 -10.30 1.02
CA THR A 316 -18.27 -11.43 0.60
C THR A 316 -17.35 -12.65 0.60
N SER A 317 -17.49 -13.52 1.62
CA SER A 317 -16.95 -14.87 1.49
C SER A 317 -18.00 -15.67 0.73
N ASP A 318 -17.62 -16.20 -0.39
CA ASP A 318 -18.40 -17.24 -1.05
C ASP A 318 -17.91 -18.58 -0.49
N ALA A 319 -18.07 -18.70 0.83
CA ALA A 319 -17.78 -19.97 1.47
C ALA A 319 -18.81 -20.97 0.99
N ALA A 320 -18.39 -22.15 0.68
CA ALA A 320 -19.22 -23.34 0.53
C ALA A 320 -19.87 -23.72 1.87
N ASP A 321 -20.64 -22.79 2.47
CA ASP A 321 -21.42 -22.96 3.69
C ASP A 321 -22.90 -23.23 3.34
N GLU A 322 -23.15 -24.00 2.29
CA GLU A 322 -24.44 -24.64 2.04
C GLU A 322 -24.28 -26.16 1.91
#